data_afa7c597967d15df2704d038dd549218
#
_entry.id   afa7c597967d15df2704d038dd549218
#
_cell.length_a   1.000
_cell.length_b   1.000
_cell.length_c   1.000
_cell.angle_alpha   90.00
_cell.angle_beta   90.00
_cell.angle_gamma   90.00
#
_symmetry.space_group_name_H-M   'P 1'
#
loop_
_entity.id
_entity.type
_entity.pdbx_description
1 polymer ?
#
loop_
_entity_poly.entity_id
_entity_poly.type
_entity_poly.pdbx_seq_one_letter_code
_entity_poly.pdbx_strand_id
1 'polypeptide(L)'
;MKIGNQIKFIVINKKAISLYSLIADGQYRNTSLGRNTWRSLIGSQASLQVGCNKEGFNAAGSIQGSSKARIGFLGNNGNECDTPDSRIGFGTRGYHDDSNTCGNEAHPSSDNGGKHIKAMGYILVQR
;
A
#
# COMPACT_ATOMS: atom_id res chain seq x y z
N MET A 1 7.62 -5.75 7.31
CA MET A 1 8.22 -5.46 5.99
C MET A 1 9.74 -5.33 6.17
N LYS A 2 10.49 -6.03 5.38
CA LYS A 2 11.95 -6.01 5.45
C LYS A 2 12.54 -5.33 4.23
N ILE A 3 13.37 -4.31 4.48
CA ILE A 3 14.10 -3.57 3.46
C ILE A 3 15.57 -3.58 3.87
N GLY A 4 16.44 -4.23 3.08
CA GLY A 4 17.82 -4.46 3.48
C GLY A 4 17.87 -5.26 4.78
N ASN A 5 18.55 -4.74 5.80
CA ASN A 5 18.66 -5.37 7.12
C ASN A 5 17.65 -4.85 8.13
N GLN A 6 16.76 -3.93 7.73
CA GLN A 6 15.77 -3.34 8.64
C GLN A 6 14.42 -4.03 8.48
N ILE A 7 13.82 -4.35 9.62
CA ILE A 7 12.48 -4.93 9.68
C ILE A 7 11.59 -3.94 10.44
N LYS A 8 10.47 -3.55 9.83
CA LYS A 8 9.48 -2.66 10.42
C LYS A 8 8.11 -3.31 10.29
N PHE A 9 7.24 -3.04 11.25
CA PHE A 9 5.90 -3.60 11.25
C PHE A 9 4.89 -2.59 11.76
N ILE A 10 3.65 -2.81 11.36
CA ILE A 10 2.47 -2.09 11.86
C ILE A 10 1.44 -3.11 12.30
N VAL A 11 0.51 -2.67 13.14
CA VAL A 11 -0.60 -3.53 13.58
C VAL A 11 -1.87 -3.07 12.87
N ILE A 12 -2.55 -4.03 12.23
CA ILE A 12 -3.82 -3.79 11.58
C ILE A 12 -4.91 -4.44 12.45
N ASN A 13 -5.71 -3.62 13.13
CA ASN A 13 -6.80 -4.09 13.96
C ASN A 13 -8.03 -4.35 13.08
N LYS A 14 -8.07 -5.54 12.50
CA LYS A 14 -9.19 -5.98 11.67
C LYS A 14 -9.57 -7.39 12.09
N LYS A 15 -10.78 -7.55 12.60
CA LYS A 15 -11.29 -8.85 13.00
C LYS A 15 -11.95 -9.54 11.82
N ALA A 16 -11.61 -10.80 11.61
CA ALA A 16 -12.21 -11.64 10.57
C ALA A 16 -11.98 -13.10 10.93
N ILE A 17 -12.65 -13.99 10.20
CA ILE A 17 -12.48 -15.43 10.38
C ILE A 17 -11.06 -15.85 10.01
N SER A 18 -10.49 -15.23 8.97
CA SER A 18 -9.14 -15.50 8.50
C SER A 18 -8.65 -14.34 7.62
N LEU A 19 -7.36 -14.32 7.33
CA LEU A 19 -6.82 -13.38 6.34
C LEU A 19 -7.44 -13.65 4.95
N TYR A 20 -7.62 -14.92 4.61
CA TYR A 20 -8.24 -15.31 3.34
C TYR A 20 -9.62 -14.67 3.18
N SER A 21 -10.43 -14.64 4.24
CA SER A 21 -11.76 -14.03 4.18
C SER A 21 -11.74 -12.53 3.92
N LEU A 22 -10.62 -11.86 4.18
CA LEU A 22 -10.49 -10.42 3.94
C LEU A 22 -10.09 -10.08 2.51
N ILE A 23 -9.43 -10.99 1.79
CA ILE A 23 -8.84 -10.67 0.49
C ILE A 23 -9.34 -11.52 -0.67
N ALA A 24 -9.84 -12.73 -0.42
CA ALA A 24 -10.09 -13.71 -1.48
C ALA A 24 -11.20 -13.30 -2.45
N ASP A 25 -12.22 -12.61 -1.98
CA ASP A 25 -13.35 -12.19 -2.81
C ASP A 25 -13.07 -10.95 -3.65
N GLY A 26 -11.90 -10.31 -3.47
CA GLY A 26 -11.53 -9.10 -4.17
C GLY A 26 -12.23 -7.83 -3.68
N GLN A 27 -13.10 -7.92 -2.70
CA GLN A 27 -13.83 -6.75 -2.20
C GLN A 27 -12.96 -5.86 -1.35
N TYR A 28 -13.08 -4.56 -1.56
CA TYR A 28 -12.37 -3.58 -0.75
C TYR A 28 -12.92 -3.54 0.67
N ARG A 29 -12.01 -3.61 1.63
CA ARG A 29 -12.31 -3.43 3.05
C ARG A 29 -11.33 -2.43 3.63
N ASN A 30 -11.85 -1.30 4.12
CA ASN A 30 -11.00 -0.21 4.58
C ASN A 30 -10.34 -0.51 5.91
N THR A 31 -9.21 0.15 6.12
CA THR A 31 -8.57 0.33 7.42
C THR A 31 -8.52 1.82 7.74
N SER A 32 -8.15 2.18 8.96
CA SER A 32 -8.08 3.58 9.40
C SER A 32 -6.79 3.83 10.17
N LEU A 33 -5.68 3.32 9.64
CA LEU A 33 -4.37 3.48 10.28
C LEU A 33 -3.77 4.85 10.02
N GLY A 34 -4.06 5.41 8.87
CA GLY A 34 -3.55 6.70 8.46
C GLY A 34 -2.24 6.63 7.70
N ARG A 35 -1.99 7.68 6.96
CA ARG A 35 -0.86 7.82 6.06
C ARG A 35 0.49 7.60 6.74
N ASN A 36 0.70 8.20 7.91
CA ASN A 36 1.98 8.11 8.60
C ASN A 36 2.28 6.70 9.10
N THR A 37 1.26 5.95 9.49
CA THR A 37 1.42 4.55 9.89
C THR A 37 1.96 3.72 8.73
N TRP A 38 1.35 3.84 7.55
CA TRP A 38 1.82 3.11 6.37
C TRP A 38 3.23 3.55 5.96
N ARG A 39 3.51 4.86 6.01
CA ARG A 39 4.85 5.39 5.71
C ARG A 39 5.91 4.80 6.66
N SER A 40 5.55 4.50 7.89
CA SER A 40 6.50 3.95 8.87
C SER A 40 7.04 2.57 8.49
N LEU A 41 6.34 1.82 7.63
CA LEU A 41 6.85 0.55 7.10
C LEU A 41 8.10 0.74 6.25
N ILE A 42 8.24 1.88 5.60
CA ILE A 42 9.37 2.19 4.73
C ILE A 42 10.42 3.00 5.50
N GLY A 43 9.98 4.01 6.24
CA GLY A 43 10.84 4.91 7.00
C GLY A 43 11.06 6.23 6.28
N SER A 44 12.23 6.83 6.46
CA SER A 44 12.53 8.17 5.96
C SER A 44 12.49 8.29 4.43
N GLN A 45 12.62 7.17 3.72
CA GLN A 45 12.57 7.14 2.25
C GLN A 45 11.15 7.03 1.70
N ALA A 46 10.15 6.88 2.55
CA ALA A 46 8.77 6.72 2.11
C ALA A 46 8.31 7.90 1.27
N SER A 47 7.54 7.60 0.21
CA SER A 47 7.02 8.62 -0.69
C SER A 47 5.63 8.23 -1.16
N LEU A 48 4.69 9.17 -1.12
CA LEU A 48 3.32 9.00 -1.58
C LEU A 48 2.81 10.31 -2.14
N GLN A 49 1.97 10.23 -3.14
CA GLN A 49 1.20 11.38 -3.60
C GLN A 49 0.23 11.84 -2.50
N VAL A 50 -0.14 13.13 -2.52
CA VAL A 50 -0.79 13.77 -1.38
C VAL A 50 -2.27 13.47 -1.23
N GLY A 51 -2.93 13.02 -2.29
CA GLY A 51 -4.38 12.80 -2.33
C GLY A 51 -4.78 11.34 -2.33
N CYS A 52 -6.07 11.09 -2.50
CA CYS A 52 -6.76 9.81 -2.44
C CYS A 52 -6.76 9.21 -1.02
N ASN A 53 -5.62 8.77 -0.53
CA ASN A 53 -5.46 8.21 0.82
C ASN A 53 -6.36 7.00 1.09
N LYS A 54 -6.52 6.13 0.09
CA LYS A 54 -7.31 4.90 0.21
C LYS A 54 -6.45 3.81 0.82
N GLU A 55 -6.91 3.19 1.89
CA GLU A 55 -6.15 2.16 2.56
C GLU A 55 -7.01 0.96 2.93
N GLY A 56 -6.39 -0.19 2.97
CA GLY A 56 -7.06 -1.41 3.43
C GLY A 56 -6.73 -2.64 2.61
N PHE A 57 -7.70 -3.55 2.60
CA PHE A 57 -7.63 -4.82 1.89
C PHE A 57 -8.25 -4.66 0.50
N ASN A 58 -7.58 -5.18 -0.52
CA ASN A 58 -8.02 -5.06 -1.92
C ASN A 58 -8.23 -3.60 -2.34
N ALA A 59 -7.32 -2.72 -1.92
CA ALA A 59 -7.36 -1.32 -2.32
C ALA A 59 -6.91 -1.18 -3.77
N ALA A 60 -7.74 -0.53 -4.58
CA ALA A 60 -7.46 -0.34 -6.00
C ALA A 60 -8.11 0.95 -6.50
N GLY A 61 -7.51 1.52 -7.54
CA GLY A 61 -8.15 2.59 -8.30
C GLY A 61 -9.27 2.03 -9.19
N SER A 62 -10.15 2.89 -9.66
CA SER A 62 -11.25 2.48 -10.54
C SER A 62 -10.77 2.21 -11.98
N ILE A 63 -9.66 2.80 -12.39
CA ILE A 63 -9.10 2.60 -13.73
C ILE A 63 -8.11 1.45 -13.69
N GLN A 64 -8.28 0.49 -14.59
CA GLN A 64 -7.41 -0.67 -14.70
C GLN A 64 -5.96 -0.23 -14.98
N GLY A 65 -5.00 -0.89 -14.34
CA GLY A 65 -3.58 -0.57 -14.48
C GLY A 65 -3.07 0.43 -13.45
N SER A 66 -3.94 1.12 -12.73
CA SER A 66 -3.54 2.01 -11.64
C SER A 66 -2.91 1.24 -10.49
N SER A 67 -2.23 1.93 -9.59
CA SER A 67 -1.69 1.34 -8.37
C SER A 67 -2.78 0.64 -7.56
N LYS A 68 -2.45 -0.54 -7.05
CA LYS A 68 -3.34 -1.32 -6.18
C LYS A 68 -2.54 -2.13 -5.18
N ALA A 69 -3.19 -2.53 -4.11
CA ALA A 69 -2.58 -3.32 -3.05
C ALA A 69 -3.56 -4.33 -2.48
N ARG A 70 -3.10 -5.56 -2.23
CA ARG A 70 -3.89 -6.51 -1.45
C ARG A 70 -4.06 -6.01 -0.02
N ILE A 71 -3.00 -5.48 0.56
CA ILE A 71 -3.01 -4.85 1.88
C ILE A 71 -2.11 -3.63 1.78
N GLY A 72 -2.67 -2.43 1.81
CA GLY A 72 -1.83 -1.27 1.64
C GLY A 72 -2.56 0.06 1.58
N PHE A 73 -1.80 1.06 1.17
CA PHE A 73 -2.20 2.46 1.10
C PHE A 73 -1.91 2.99 -0.30
N LEU A 74 -2.86 3.69 -0.88
CA LEU A 74 -2.74 4.29 -2.21
C LEU A 74 -2.76 5.80 -2.14
N GLY A 75 -1.89 6.44 -2.93
CA GLY A 75 -1.85 7.88 -3.11
C GLY A 75 -2.10 8.27 -4.55
N ASN A 76 -2.67 9.47 -4.73
CA ASN A 76 -2.91 10.08 -6.03
C ASN A 76 -2.59 11.57 -5.94
N ASN A 77 -2.38 12.23 -7.08
CA ASN A 77 -2.15 13.67 -7.10
C ASN A 77 -3.42 14.46 -6.79
N GLY A 78 -4.60 13.95 -7.18
CA GLY A 78 -5.89 14.50 -6.81
C GLY A 78 -6.53 13.77 -5.65
N ASN A 79 -7.65 14.31 -5.14
CA ASN A 79 -8.37 13.69 -4.02
C ASN A 79 -9.16 12.45 -4.44
N GLU A 80 -9.45 12.29 -5.72
CA GLU A 80 -10.13 11.09 -6.23
C GLU A 80 -9.18 9.90 -6.27
N CYS A 81 -9.71 8.69 -6.25
CA CYS A 81 -8.94 7.45 -6.25
C CYS A 81 -9.16 6.64 -7.53
N ASP A 82 -9.34 7.29 -8.68
CA ASP A 82 -9.52 6.59 -9.96
C ASP A 82 -8.19 6.09 -10.51
N THR A 83 -7.15 6.91 -10.40
CA THR A 83 -5.85 6.64 -11.00
C THR A 83 -4.69 6.86 -10.03
N PRO A 84 -4.65 6.17 -8.88
CA PRO A 84 -3.52 6.33 -7.96
C PRO A 84 -2.22 5.87 -8.61
N ASP A 85 -1.15 6.64 -8.40
CA ASP A 85 0.16 6.40 -9.01
C ASP A 85 1.24 6.15 -7.96
N SER A 86 0.85 5.93 -6.72
CA SER A 86 1.78 5.63 -5.63
C SER A 86 1.13 4.69 -4.64
N ARG A 87 1.97 3.92 -3.95
CA ARG A 87 1.49 2.93 -3.00
C ARG A 87 2.56 2.51 -2.00
N ILE A 88 2.10 2.08 -0.84
CA ILE A 88 2.91 1.33 0.13
C ILE A 88 2.08 0.12 0.55
N GLY A 89 2.64 -1.07 0.47
CA GLY A 89 1.91 -2.24 0.93
C GLY A 89 2.45 -3.57 0.47
N PHE A 90 1.57 -4.55 0.56
CA PHE A 90 1.82 -5.97 0.29
C PHE A 90 0.91 -6.43 -0.85
N GLY A 91 1.44 -7.29 -1.72
CA GLY A 91 0.68 -7.76 -2.88
C GLY A 91 0.26 -6.60 -3.77
N THR A 92 1.21 -5.73 -4.09
CA THR A 92 0.94 -4.51 -4.86
C THR A 92 1.22 -4.74 -6.34
N ARG A 93 0.54 -3.99 -7.19
CA ARG A 93 0.72 -4.01 -8.65
C ARG A 93 0.32 -2.65 -9.24
N GLY A 94 0.52 -2.55 -10.53
CA GLY A 94 0.04 -1.43 -11.32
C GLY A 94 1.03 -0.28 -11.42
N TYR A 95 0.58 0.77 -12.09
CA TYR A 95 1.36 1.97 -12.28
C TYR A 95 1.77 2.56 -10.91
N HIS A 96 2.98 3.05 -10.68
CA HIS A 96 3.97 3.48 -11.69
C HIS A 96 4.85 2.34 -12.23
N ASP A 97 5.20 1.34 -11.44
CA ASP A 97 5.97 0.17 -11.87
C ASP A 97 5.27 -1.11 -11.42
N ASP A 98 4.72 -1.84 -12.39
CA ASP A 98 3.94 -3.06 -12.14
C ASP A 98 4.79 -4.19 -11.56
N SER A 99 6.11 -4.13 -11.69
CA SER A 99 7.01 -5.16 -11.15
C SER A 99 7.20 -5.06 -9.63
N ASN A 100 6.87 -3.92 -9.02
CA ASN A 100 7.00 -3.76 -7.58
C ASN A 100 5.76 -4.30 -6.87
N THR A 101 5.89 -5.49 -6.28
CA THR A 101 4.78 -6.21 -5.67
C THR A 101 4.75 -6.14 -4.14
N CYS A 102 5.76 -5.53 -3.52
CA CYS A 102 5.81 -5.28 -2.08
C CYS A 102 6.81 -4.17 -1.80
N GLY A 103 6.38 -3.18 -1.04
CA GLY A 103 7.23 -2.06 -0.69
C GLY A 103 6.58 -0.72 -0.98
N ASN A 104 7.33 0.18 -1.59
CA ASN A 104 6.88 1.53 -1.94
C ASN A 104 7.21 1.83 -3.41
N GLU A 105 6.18 2.12 -4.17
CA GLU A 105 6.30 2.65 -5.52
C GLU A 105 5.69 4.04 -5.55
N ALA A 106 6.39 5.02 -6.11
CA ALA A 106 5.90 6.40 -6.12
C ALA A 106 6.28 7.13 -7.40
N HIS A 107 5.28 7.78 -7.98
CA HIS A 107 5.45 8.70 -9.10
C HIS A 107 6.35 9.88 -8.69
N PRO A 108 7.12 10.48 -9.63
CA PRO A 108 7.99 11.64 -9.32
C PRO A 108 7.29 12.83 -8.66
N SER A 109 5.97 12.97 -8.84
CA SER A 109 5.18 14.05 -8.19
C SER A 109 4.88 13.79 -6.71
N SER A 110 5.33 12.69 -6.15
CA SER A 110 5.06 12.32 -4.76
C SER A 110 5.84 13.18 -3.78
N ASP A 111 5.42 13.15 -2.51
CA ASP A 111 5.91 14.06 -1.48
C ASP A 111 7.41 13.91 -1.15
N ASN A 112 8.01 12.79 -1.48
CA ASN A 112 9.45 12.57 -1.35
C ASN A 112 10.06 12.13 -2.68
N GLY A 113 9.46 12.57 -3.79
CA GLY A 113 9.89 12.23 -5.14
C GLY A 113 9.56 10.81 -5.56
N GLY A 114 10.04 10.45 -6.75
CA GLY A 114 9.88 9.10 -7.27
C GLY A 114 10.63 8.07 -6.44
N LYS A 115 10.01 6.93 -6.20
CA LYS A 115 10.61 5.83 -5.43
C LYS A 115 10.28 4.50 -6.07
N HIS A 116 11.24 3.59 -6.00
CA HIS A 116 11.09 2.20 -6.42
C HIS A 116 11.79 1.35 -5.36
N ILE A 117 11.10 1.12 -4.24
CA ILE A 117 11.66 0.41 -3.09
C ILE A 117 10.97 -0.93 -2.99
N LYS A 118 11.70 -1.99 -3.32
CA LYS A 118 11.22 -3.37 -3.18
C LYS A 118 11.54 -3.89 -1.80
N ALA A 119 10.59 -4.56 -1.19
CA ALA A 119 10.70 -5.11 0.15
C ALA A 119 10.25 -6.56 0.17
N MET A 120 10.61 -7.26 1.25
CA MET A 120 10.05 -8.56 1.57
C MET A 120 8.95 -8.36 2.61
N GLY A 121 7.78 -8.93 2.33
CA GLY A 121 6.61 -8.76 3.19
C GLY A 121 6.32 -10.00 4.00
N TYR A 122 5.92 -9.80 5.25
CA TYR A 122 5.47 -10.84 6.15
C TYR A 122 4.14 -10.42 6.75
N ILE A 123 3.16 -11.33 6.71
CA ILE A 123 1.85 -11.12 7.33
C ILE A 123 1.72 -12.11 8.46
N LEU A 124 1.61 -11.59 9.69
CA LEU A 124 1.39 -12.40 10.87
C LEU A 124 -0.05 -12.23 11.32
N VAL A 125 -0.71 -13.35 11.61
CA VAL A 125 -2.10 -13.37 12.02
C VAL A 125 -2.16 -13.80 13.48
N GLN A 126 -2.76 -12.97 14.32
CA GLN A 126 -2.97 -13.29 15.72
C GLN A 126 -4.31 -13.99 15.89
N ARG A 127 -4.31 -15.07 16.63
CA ARG A 127 -5.52 -15.82 16.98
C ARG A 127 -6.10 -15.34 18.31
#